data_c66d65aba70af315f2560f38c0963938
#
_entry.id   c66d65aba70af315f2560f38c0963938
#
_cell.length_a   1.000
_cell.length_b   1.000
_cell.length_c   1.000
_cell.angle_alpha   90.00
_cell.angle_beta   90.00
_cell.angle_gamma   90.00
#
_symmetry.space_group_name_H-M   'P 1'
#
loop_
_entity.id
_entity.type
_entity.pdbx_description
1 polymer ?
#
loop_
_entity_poly.entity_id
_entity_poly.type
_entity_poly.pdbx_seq_one_letter_code
_entity_poly.pdbx_strand_id
1 'polypeptide(L)'
;MSSPISFSFKGDHSKTKKWLDRLKHKQFMKNIEKYGDWGVQALAEATPKRTGKTAASWSYKIERRGHTVEIIWTNSNKNRGENIALLIQMGHGTSRGTYIRGRDYINPALQPIFDKIADAAWKEVTEDE
;
A
#
# COMPACT_ATOMS: atom_id res chain seq x y z
N MET A 1 -16.01 -8.12 -0.82
CA MET A 1 -15.12 -7.17 -1.52
C MET A 1 -13.86 -6.94 -0.73
N SER A 2 -12.75 -7.01 -1.39
CA SER A 2 -11.50 -6.63 -0.76
C SER A 2 -11.41 -5.10 -0.71
N SER A 3 -11.09 -4.54 0.45
CA SER A 3 -10.81 -3.11 0.56
C SER A 3 -9.31 -2.92 0.34
N PRO A 4 -8.90 -2.36 -0.80
CA PRO A 4 -7.49 -2.16 -1.08
C PRO A 4 -6.94 -1.00 -0.25
N ILE A 5 -5.68 -1.12 0.12
CA ILE A 5 -4.89 -0.02 0.65
C ILE A 5 -4.11 0.52 -0.52
N SER A 6 -4.33 1.77 -0.87
CA SER A 6 -3.69 2.35 -2.05
C SER A 6 -2.87 3.58 -1.69
N PHE A 7 -1.77 3.76 -2.39
CA PHE A 7 -0.98 4.97 -2.41
C PHE A 7 -0.99 5.54 -3.82
N SER A 8 -1.49 6.75 -3.98
CA SER A 8 -1.64 7.38 -5.28
C SER A 8 -0.78 8.63 -5.39
N PHE A 9 -0.02 8.71 -6.47
CA PHE A 9 0.62 9.95 -6.87
C PHE A 9 -0.35 10.72 -7.75
N LYS A 10 -0.96 11.76 -7.19
CA LYS A 10 -1.72 12.69 -8.01
C LYS A 10 -0.84 13.87 -8.35
N GLY A 11 -0.50 13.98 -9.62
CA GLY A 11 0.15 15.16 -10.10
C GLY A 11 -0.85 16.23 -10.49
N ASP A 12 -0.62 17.46 -10.09
CA ASP A 12 -1.38 18.55 -10.59
C ASP A 12 -0.52 19.33 -11.59
N HIS A 13 -1.11 19.66 -12.76
CA HIS A 13 -0.67 20.70 -13.68
C HIS A 13 0.55 20.41 -14.58
N SER A 14 1.00 21.43 -15.31
CA SER A 14 2.01 21.32 -16.35
C SER A 14 3.39 20.87 -15.87
N LYS A 15 3.79 21.26 -14.66
CA LYS A 15 5.03 20.79 -14.05
C LYS A 15 4.97 19.32 -13.70
N THR A 16 3.80 18.86 -13.29
CA THR A 16 3.56 17.48 -12.92
C THR A 16 3.49 16.60 -14.15
N LYS A 17 3.03 17.10 -15.27
CA LYS A 17 3.01 16.34 -16.53
C LYS A 17 4.44 15.95 -16.95
N LYS A 18 5.39 16.90 -16.90
CA LYS A 18 6.80 16.60 -17.19
C LYS A 18 7.36 15.61 -16.18
N TRP A 19 6.99 15.74 -14.94
CA TRP A 19 7.41 14.86 -13.86
C TRP A 19 6.86 13.45 -14.06
N LEU A 20 5.58 13.32 -14.38
CA LEU A 20 4.95 12.03 -14.64
C LEU A 20 5.49 11.37 -15.91
N ASP A 21 5.83 12.14 -16.93
CA ASP A 21 6.45 11.61 -18.13
C ASP A 21 7.83 11.02 -17.81
N ARG A 22 8.56 11.60 -16.85
CA ARG A 22 9.81 11.04 -16.33
C ARG A 22 9.58 9.80 -15.49
N LEU A 23 8.48 9.74 -14.74
CA LEU A 23 8.10 8.55 -13.97
C LEU A 23 7.78 7.35 -14.85
N LYS A 24 7.55 7.57 -16.13
CA LYS A 24 7.42 6.49 -17.12
C LYS A 24 8.76 5.88 -17.49
N HIS A 25 9.88 6.42 -16.98
CA HIS A 25 11.19 5.83 -17.17
C HIS A 25 11.26 4.45 -16.51
N LYS A 26 11.89 3.53 -17.21
CA LYS A 26 12.04 2.13 -16.76
C LYS A 26 12.59 2.02 -15.34
N GLN A 27 13.49 2.92 -14.95
CA GLN A 27 14.15 2.87 -13.65
C GLN A 27 13.19 3.23 -12.51
N PHE A 28 12.37 4.25 -12.69
CA PHE A 28 11.38 4.60 -11.68
C PHE A 28 10.32 3.50 -11.53
N MET A 29 9.91 2.92 -12.63
CA MET A 29 8.92 1.84 -12.60
C MET A 29 9.44 0.58 -11.95
N LYS A 30 10.72 0.25 -12.14
CA LYS A 30 11.37 -0.84 -11.39
C LYS A 30 11.40 -0.55 -9.89
N ASN A 31 11.66 0.69 -9.52
CA ASN A 31 11.68 1.09 -8.12
C ASN A 31 10.29 1.03 -7.49
N ILE A 32 9.24 1.36 -8.23
CA ILE A 32 7.86 1.24 -7.73
C ILE A 32 7.52 -0.20 -7.41
N GLU A 33 7.88 -1.14 -8.27
CA GLU A 33 7.68 -2.57 -8.01
C GLU A 33 8.40 -3.01 -6.73
N LYS A 34 9.62 -2.53 -6.56
CA LYS A 34 10.41 -2.78 -5.35
C LYS A 34 9.69 -2.26 -4.10
N TYR A 35 9.12 -1.06 -4.17
CA TYR A 35 8.34 -0.51 -3.06
C TYR A 35 7.08 -1.32 -2.78
N GLY A 36 6.45 -1.85 -3.82
CA GLY A 36 5.32 -2.77 -3.66
C GLY A 36 5.73 -4.01 -2.86
N ASP A 37 6.84 -4.63 -3.23
CA ASP A 37 7.38 -5.80 -2.52
C ASP A 37 7.75 -5.48 -1.08
N TRP A 38 8.41 -4.35 -0.84
CA TRP A 38 8.76 -3.93 0.52
C TRP A 38 7.53 -3.69 1.38
N GLY A 39 6.47 -3.13 0.79
CA GLY A 39 5.20 -2.94 1.47
C GLY A 39 4.57 -4.27 1.87
N VAL A 40 4.60 -5.27 0.98
CA VAL A 40 4.11 -6.62 1.31
C VAL A 40 4.89 -7.21 2.48
N GLN A 41 6.21 -7.11 2.47
CA GLN A 41 7.04 -7.61 3.56
C GLN A 41 6.76 -6.90 4.87
N ALA A 42 6.66 -5.58 4.84
CA ALA A 42 6.37 -4.78 6.02
C ALA A 42 4.99 -5.11 6.60
N LEU A 43 3.99 -5.26 5.74
CA LEU A 43 2.65 -5.63 6.16
C LEU A 43 2.61 -7.05 6.74
N ALA A 44 3.32 -7.98 6.11
CA ALA A 44 3.41 -9.36 6.61
C ALA A 44 4.04 -9.41 8.01
N GLU A 45 5.12 -8.65 8.22
CA GLU A 45 5.79 -8.61 9.52
C GLU A 45 4.93 -7.95 10.60
N ALA A 46 4.18 -6.92 10.23
CA ALA A 46 3.35 -6.17 11.18
C ALA A 46 2.02 -6.85 11.50
N THR A 47 1.55 -7.73 10.63
CA THR A 47 0.27 -8.43 10.83
C THR A 47 0.34 -9.34 12.05
N PRO A 48 -0.62 -9.24 12.99
CA PRO A 48 -0.67 -10.16 14.12
C PRO A 48 -0.75 -11.62 13.66
N LYS A 49 0.18 -12.44 14.13
CA LYS A 49 0.38 -13.80 13.60
C LYS A 49 -0.29 -14.87 14.45
N ARG A 50 -1.61 -14.79 14.54
CA ARG A 50 -2.35 -15.82 15.27
C ARG A 50 -2.32 -17.17 14.53
N THR A 51 -2.48 -17.14 13.20
CA THR A 51 -2.44 -18.34 12.37
C THR A 51 -1.39 -18.25 11.25
N GLY A 52 -0.82 -17.09 11.04
CA GLY A 52 0.10 -16.84 9.93
C GLY A 52 -0.57 -16.67 8.57
N LYS A 53 -1.81 -17.08 8.43
CA LYS A 53 -2.51 -17.03 7.14
C LYS A 53 -2.71 -15.60 6.64
N THR A 54 -3.16 -14.70 7.52
CA THR A 54 -3.34 -13.29 7.15
C THR A 54 -2.01 -12.66 6.76
N ALA A 55 -0.96 -12.89 7.56
CA ALA A 55 0.37 -12.38 7.26
C ALA A 55 0.92 -12.86 5.91
N ALA A 56 0.60 -14.09 5.51
CA ALA A 56 1.06 -14.69 4.27
C ALA A 56 0.20 -14.33 3.04
N SER A 57 -0.90 -13.61 3.23
CA SER A 57 -1.88 -13.35 2.17
C SER A 57 -1.80 -11.96 1.56
N TRP A 58 -0.78 -11.18 1.89
CA TRP A 58 -0.57 -9.87 1.30
C TRP A 58 0.00 -9.96 -0.11
N SER A 59 -0.49 -9.07 -0.97
CA SER A 59 0.03 -8.90 -2.33
C SER A 59 -0.11 -7.44 -2.74
N TYR A 60 0.48 -7.07 -3.86
CA TYR A 60 0.33 -5.73 -4.40
C TYR A 60 0.12 -5.78 -5.90
N LYS A 61 -0.43 -4.70 -6.43
CA LYS A 61 -0.49 -4.43 -7.86
C LYS A 61 -0.23 -2.96 -8.11
N ILE A 62 0.20 -2.64 -9.32
CA ILE A 62 0.44 -1.27 -9.75
C ILE A 62 -0.54 -0.95 -10.86
N GLU A 63 -1.28 0.13 -10.71
CA GLU A 63 -2.21 0.62 -11.71
C GLU A 63 -1.81 2.02 -12.17
N ARG A 64 -1.95 2.25 -13.45
CA ARG A 64 -1.74 3.57 -14.05
C ARG A 64 -3.04 4.05 -14.64
N ARG A 65 -3.45 5.26 -14.25
CA ARG A 65 -4.63 5.92 -14.78
C ARG A 65 -4.29 7.37 -15.13
N GLY A 66 -4.11 7.66 -16.42
CA GLY A 66 -3.74 8.99 -16.85
C GLY A 66 -2.46 9.47 -16.19
N HIS A 67 -2.57 10.47 -15.32
CA HIS A 67 -1.44 11.04 -14.58
C HIS A 67 -1.26 10.46 -13.18
N THR A 68 -1.97 9.39 -12.87
CA THR A 68 -1.93 8.78 -11.55
C THR A 68 -1.29 7.40 -11.62
N VAL A 69 -0.34 7.15 -10.74
CA VAL A 69 0.23 5.82 -10.50
C VAL A 69 -0.16 5.40 -9.11
N GLU A 70 -0.77 4.22 -8.99
CA GLU A 70 -1.23 3.69 -7.72
C GLU A 70 -0.53 2.39 -7.41
N ILE A 71 -0.06 2.25 -6.17
CA ILE A 71 0.32 0.95 -5.63
C ILE A 71 -0.80 0.51 -4.70
N ILE A 72 -1.36 -0.65 -4.96
CA ILE A 72 -2.51 -1.16 -4.23
C ILE A 72 -2.10 -2.45 -3.53
N TRP A 73 -2.10 -2.44 -2.20
CA TRP A 73 -1.88 -3.64 -1.41
C TRP A 73 -3.22 -4.24 -1.02
N THR A 74 -3.34 -5.54 -1.18
CA THR A 74 -4.55 -6.28 -0.86
C THR A 74 -4.20 -7.53 -0.06
N ASN A 75 -5.15 -7.99 0.75
CA ASN A 75 -5.02 -9.24 1.48
C ASN A 75 -6.13 -10.18 1.05
N SER A 76 -5.76 -11.38 0.61
CA SER A 76 -6.70 -12.35 0.09
C SER A 76 -7.38 -13.19 1.17
N ASN A 77 -6.97 -13.05 2.43
CA ASN A 77 -7.58 -13.82 3.51
C ASN A 77 -8.95 -13.25 3.89
N LYS A 78 -9.98 -13.95 3.47
CA LYS A 78 -11.36 -13.60 3.78
C LYS A 78 -12.02 -14.74 4.56
N ASN A 79 -12.86 -14.37 5.50
CA ASN A 79 -13.70 -15.30 6.23
C ASN A 79 -15.14 -14.77 6.17
N ARG A 80 -16.05 -15.57 5.65
CA ARG A 80 -17.47 -15.19 5.48
C ARG A 80 -17.65 -13.88 4.73
N GLY A 81 -16.83 -13.67 3.68
CA GLY A 81 -16.85 -12.46 2.86
C GLY A 81 -16.16 -11.26 3.44
N GLU A 82 -15.62 -11.35 4.65
CA GLU A 82 -14.95 -10.23 5.31
C GLU A 82 -13.43 -10.34 5.21
N ASN A 83 -12.79 -9.20 4.97
CA ASN A 83 -11.34 -9.11 4.90
C ASN A 83 -10.77 -9.10 6.32
N ILE A 84 -10.08 -10.16 6.69
CA ILE A 84 -9.58 -10.35 8.05
C ILE A 84 -8.51 -9.30 8.41
N ALA A 85 -7.65 -8.95 7.46
CA ALA A 85 -6.61 -7.94 7.71
C ALA A 85 -7.21 -6.59 8.13
N LEU A 86 -8.30 -6.19 7.50
CA LEU A 86 -8.98 -4.93 7.84
C LEU A 86 -9.77 -5.03 9.14
N LEU A 87 -10.36 -6.18 9.45
CA LEU A 87 -11.03 -6.38 10.75
C LEU A 87 -10.04 -6.21 11.91
N ILE A 88 -8.82 -6.72 11.76
CA ILE A 88 -7.77 -6.54 12.77
C ILE A 88 -7.42 -5.06 12.91
N GLN A 89 -7.30 -4.35 11.79
CA GLN A 89 -6.95 -2.93 11.78
C GLN A 89 -8.03 -2.07 12.44
N MET A 90 -9.29 -2.31 12.10
CA MET A 90 -10.40 -1.44 12.45
C MET A 90 -11.14 -1.87 13.71
N GLY A 91 -11.00 -3.13 14.10
CA GLY A 91 -11.83 -3.71 15.14
C GLY A 91 -13.17 -4.20 14.60
N HIS A 92 -13.84 -5.03 15.38
CA HIS A 92 -15.11 -5.60 14.95
C HIS A 92 -15.93 -6.14 16.13
N GLY A 93 -17.24 -6.23 15.91
CA GLY A 93 -18.13 -6.91 16.84
C GLY A 93 -18.05 -8.43 16.71
N THR A 94 -18.35 -9.13 17.79
CA THR A 94 -18.39 -10.59 17.79
C THR A 94 -19.84 -11.08 17.87
N SER A 95 -20.06 -12.35 17.55
CA SER A 95 -21.38 -12.98 17.66
C SER A 95 -21.90 -13.03 19.09
N ARG A 96 -21.03 -12.87 20.09
CA ARG A 96 -21.40 -12.86 21.51
C ARG A 96 -21.79 -11.47 22.02
N GLY A 97 -21.86 -10.47 21.15
CA GLY A 97 -22.20 -9.10 21.53
C GLY A 97 -21.05 -8.30 22.12
N THR A 98 -19.83 -8.84 22.12
CA THR A 98 -18.63 -8.11 22.53
C THR A 98 -17.98 -7.43 21.35
N TYR A 99 -17.07 -6.51 21.62
CA TYR A 99 -16.32 -5.79 20.58
C TYR A 99 -14.83 -6.02 20.75
N ILE A 100 -14.16 -6.38 19.67
CA ILE A 100 -12.71 -6.51 19.65
C ILE A 100 -12.13 -5.21 19.11
N ARG A 101 -11.32 -4.57 19.92
CA ARG A 101 -10.69 -3.30 19.57
C ARG A 101 -9.74 -3.44 18.40
N GLY A 102 -9.78 -2.47 17.49
CA GLY A 102 -8.85 -2.40 16.36
C GLY A 102 -7.42 -2.14 16.81
N ARG A 103 -6.48 -2.58 16.00
CA ARG A 103 -5.06 -2.38 16.19
C ARG A 103 -4.47 -1.78 14.92
N ASP A 104 -4.03 -0.54 15.01
CA ASP A 104 -3.42 0.14 13.86
C ASP A 104 -2.02 -0.42 13.61
N TYR A 105 -1.93 -1.37 12.68
CA TYR A 105 -0.66 -1.96 12.26
C TYR A 105 -0.31 -1.63 10.81
N ILE A 106 -1.30 -1.35 9.97
CA ILE A 106 -1.12 -1.10 8.54
C ILE A 106 -0.43 0.23 8.30
N ASN A 107 -0.92 1.30 8.92
CA ASN A 107 -0.37 2.63 8.71
C ASN A 107 1.10 2.75 9.16
N PRO A 108 1.47 2.30 10.36
CA PRO A 108 2.89 2.32 10.76
C PRO A 108 3.77 1.44 9.87
N ALA A 109 3.26 0.32 9.38
CA ALA A 109 4.04 -0.58 8.51
C ALA A 109 4.36 0.07 7.17
N LEU A 110 3.40 0.79 6.58
CA LEU A 110 3.55 1.40 5.26
C LEU A 110 4.21 2.78 5.30
N GLN A 111 4.23 3.46 6.44
CA GLN A 111 4.79 4.82 6.53
C GLN A 111 6.23 4.92 6.04
N PRO A 112 7.17 4.03 6.44
CA PRO A 112 8.52 4.08 5.90
C PRO A 112 8.59 3.87 4.39
N ILE A 113 7.67 3.07 3.84
CA ILE A 113 7.61 2.85 2.40
C ILE A 113 7.15 4.11 1.68
N PHE A 114 6.13 4.79 2.20
CA PHE A 114 5.65 6.06 1.65
C PHE A 114 6.75 7.13 1.70
N ASP A 115 7.50 7.19 2.79
CA ASP A 115 8.61 8.13 2.93
C ASP A 115 9.69 7.87 1.87
N LYS A 116 10.02 6.62 1.62
CA LYS A 116 11.00 6.25 0.58
C LYS A 116 10.50 6.58 -0.82
N ILE A 117 9.22 6.37 -1.10
CA ILE A 117 8.62 6.73 -2.38
C ILE A 117 8.68 8.25 -2.58
N ALA A 118 8.31 9.01 -1.55
CA ALA A 118 8.34 10.46 -1.61
C ALA A 118 9.76 10.99 -1.84
N ASP A 119 10.75 10.43 -1.14
CA ASP A 119 12.15 10.81 -1.32
C ASP A 119 12.65 10.49 -2.73
N ALA A 120 12.33 9.32 -3.24
CA ALA A 120 12.73 8.92 -4.59
C ALA A 120 12.08 9.81 -5.64
N ALA A 121 10.81 10.14 -5.48
CA ALA A 121 10.09 11.05 -6.37
C ALA A 121 10.70 12.45 -6.34
N TRP A 122 11.04 12.94 -5.16
CA TRP A 122 11.67 14.25 -5.00
C TRP A 122 13.03 14.31 -5.69
N LYS A 123 13.86 13.28 -5.52
CA LYS A 123 15.17 13.20 -6.19
C LYS A 123 15.03 13.20 -7.71
N GLU A 124 14.07 12.46 -8.23
CA GLU A 124 13.81 12.40 -9.67
C GLU A 124 13.48 13.78 -10.22
N VAL A 125 12.71 14.57 -9.49
CA VAL A 125 12.33 15.93 -9.88
C VAL A 125 13.51 16.90 -9.79
N THR A 126 14.37 16.78 -8.78
CA THR A 126 15.42 17.75 -8.51
C THR A 126 16.72 17.45 -9.26
N GLU A 127 17.03 16.21 -9.57
CA GLU A 127 18.26 15.83 -10.26
C GLU A 127 18.25 16.16 -11.75
N ASP A 128 17.08 16.43 -12.32
CA ASP A 128 16.92 16.74 -13.73
C ASP A 128 16.84 18.24 -14.04
N GLU A 129 17.14 19.08 -13.09
CA GLU A 129 17.20 20.52 -13.33
C GLU A 129 18.56 20.95 -13.84
#